data_56f619995886ead13c30c248506c0064
#
_entry.id   56f619995886ead13c30c248506c0064
#
_cell.length_a   1.000
_cell.length_b   1.000
_cell.length_c   1.000
_cell.angle_alpha   90.00
_cell.angle_beta   90.00
_cell.angle_gamma   90.00
#
_symmetry.space_group_name_H-M   'P 1'
#
loop_
_entity.id
_entity.type
_entity.pdbx_description
1 polymer ?
#
loop_
_entity_poly.entity_id
_entity_poly.type
_entity_poly.pdbx_seq_one_letter_code
_entity_poly.pdbx_strand_id
1 'polypeptide(L)'
;MDTLPWELHAATALEGLIPLFVWLRSRLAKTEISRPRRLVMAWLLVQFTSDLFQLYTMSRGISNLWARYLISPTSDVLMLYALSMWQTHPLRRIGIRVAMLVLVPVWFGYAIAEGVGAFGRYSDPLRSIVILVATLVTLVGNGLTTTTRISRHDWFWVAAGVALYFALEAALGPFLEFIFADSRDIALRAFLFKARFDILAYLLIAAGLLCPQETARPSGTSI
;
A
#
# COMPACT_ATOMS: atom_id res chain seq x y z
N MET A 1 0.49 1.49 -32.11
CA MET A 1 0.60 1.05 -30.72
C MET A 1 1.12 2.25 -29.95
N ASP A 2 0.24 3.00 -29.33
CA ASP A 2 0.65 4.14 -28.51
C ASP A 2 1.43 3.60 -27.34
N THR A 3 2.63 4.11 -27.13
CA THR A 3 3.48 3.71 -25.99
C THR A 3 2.76 4.07 -24.71
N LEU A 4 2.69 3.11 -23.77
CA LEU A 4 2.11 3.36 -22.44
C LEU A 4 2.83 4.55 -21.79
N PRO A 5 2.10 5.43 -21.10
CA PRO A 5 2.69 6.60 -20.44
C PRO A 5 3.82 6.20 -19.48
N TRP A 6 4.88 6.98 -19.46
CA TRP A 6 6.07 6.71 -18.65
C TRP A 6 5.78 6.66 -17.15
N GLU A 7 4.75 7.40 -16.68
CA GLU A 7 4.33 7.44 -15.29
C GLU A 7 3.92 6.06 -14.76
N LEU A 8 3.23 5.27 -15.58
CA LEU A 8 2.85 3.91 -15.22
C LEU A 8 4.07 3.01 -15.09
N HIS A 9 4.99 3.08 -16.04
CA HIS A 9 6.24 2.32 -15.97
C HIS A 9 7.10 2.73 -14.77
N ALA A 10 7.14 4.03 -14.44
CA ALA A 10 7.90 4.53 -13.30
C ALA A 10 7.29 4.04 -11.96
N ALA A 11 5.97 4.09 -11.80
CA ALA A 11 5.30 3.59 -10.61
C ALA A 11 5.60 2.09 -10.41
N THR A 12 5.36 1.27 -11.43
CA THR A 12 5.64 -0.17 -11.39
C THR A 12 7.13 -0.47 -11.13
N ALA A 13 8.04 0.29 -11.75
CA ALA A 13 9.47 0.11 -11.50
C ALA A 13 9.85 0.39 -10.03
N LEU A 14 9.28 1.42 -9.41
CA LEU A 14 9.54 1.73 -8.01
C LEU A 14 9.08 0.62 -7.06
N GLU A 15 7.94 -0.02 -7.33
CA GLU A 15 7.44 -1.15 -6.53
C GLU A 15 8.44 -2.32 -6.47
N GLY A 16 9.11 -2.61 -7.58
CA GLY A 16 10.12 -3.66 -7.62
C GLY A 16 11.50 -3.22 -7.12
N LEU A 17 11.92 -2.01 -7.47
CA LEU A 17 13.26 -1.50 -7.16
C LEU A 17 13.43 -1.16 -5.67
N ILE A 18 12.39 -0.62 -5.01
CA ILE A 18 12.46 -0.24 -3.59
C ILE A 18 12.78 -1.45 -2.71
N PRO A 19 12.02 -2.57 -2.75
CA PRO A 19 12.33 -3.74 -1.94
C PRO A 19 13.72 -4.31 -2.24
N LEU A 20 14.11 -4.37 -3.52
CA LEU A 20 15.43 -4.85 -3.93
C LEU A 20 16.54 -3.99 -3.34
N PHE A 21 16.43 -2.66 -3.46
CA PHE A 21 17.41 -1.73 -2.93
C PHE A 21 17.52 -1.79 -1.40
N VAL A 22 16.40 -1.84 -0.69
CA VAL A 22 16.37 -1.98 0.78
C VAL A 22 17.01 -3.29 1.21
N TRP A 23 16.70 -4.40 0.53
CA TRP A 23 17.29 -5.70 0.81
C TRP A 23 18.81 -5.69 0.57
N LEU A 24 19.28 -5.16 -0.57
CA LEU A 24 20.70 -5.07 -0.90
C LEU A 24 21.45 -4.22 0.13
N ARG A 25 20.93 -3.04 0.47
CA ARG A 25 21.49 -2.17 1.49
C ARG A 25 21.60 -2.86 2.84
N SER A 26 20.58 -3.60 3.26
CA SER A 26 20.59 -4.32 4.53
C SER A 26 21.67 -5.42 4.55
N ARG A 27 21.86 -6.12 3.44
CA ARG A 27 22.90 -7.13 3.28
C ARG A 27 24.31 -6.52 3.37
N LEU A 28 24.53 -5.41 2.64
CA LEU A 28 25.83 -4.71 2.65
C LEU A 28 26.16 -4.11 4.03
N ALA A 29 25.17 -3.52 4.69
CA ALA A 29 25.32 -2.92 6.00
C ALA A 29 25.24 -3.95 7.15
N LYS A 30 24.99 -5.24 6.87
CA LYS A 30 24.78 -6.31 7.85
C LYS A 30 23.73 -5.95 8.91
N THR A 31 22.68 -5.21 8.50
CA THR A 31 21.57 -4.79 9.37
C THR A 31 20.36 -5.67 9.16
N GLU A 32 19.66 -6.01 10.24
CA GLU A 32 18.42 -6.75 10.15
C GLU A 32 17.26 -5.82 9.75
N ILE A 33 16.42 -6.25 8.80
CA ILE A 33 15.19 -5.56 8.44
C ILE A 33 14.12 -5.96 9.46
N SER A 34 13.49 -4.99 10.12
CA SER A 34 12.40 -5.25 11.07
C SER A 34 11.21 -5.97 10.40
N ARG A 35 10.44 -6.72 11.19
CA ARG A 35 9.27 -7.47 10.68
C ARG A 35 8.26 -6.59 9.94
N PRO A 36 7.82 -5.41 10.46
CA PRO A 36 6.88 -4.58 9.72
C PRO A 36 7.45 -4.09 8.38
N ARG A 37 8.73 -3.72 8.32
CA ARG A 37 9.39 -3.34 7.04
C ARG A 37 9.39 -4.49 6.05
N ARG A 38 9.65 -5.72 6.49
CA ARG A 38 9.59 -6.91 5.60
C ARG A 38 8.18 -7.12 5.02
N LEU A 39 7.14 -6.87 5.80
CA LEU A 39 5.76 -6.96 5.32
C LEU A 39 5.44 -5.87 4.29
N VAL A 40 5.90 -4.64 4.50
CA VAL A 40 5.75 -3.56 3.51
C VAL A 40 6.51 -3.86 2.22
N MET A 41 7.73 -4.42 2.32
CA MET A 41 8.47 -4.89 1.14
C MET A 41 7.72 -6.01 0.40
N ALA A 42 7.13 -6.97 1.13
CA ALA A 42 6.31 -8.01 0.54
C ALA A 42 5.05 -7.43 -0.14
N TRP A 43 4.43 -6.43 0.48
CA TRP A 43 3.32 -5.70 -0.13
C TRP A 43 3.72 -5.02 -1.44
N LEU A 44 4.85 -4.31 -1.48
CA LEU A 44 5.38 -3.71 -2.72
C LEU A 44 5.64 -4.76 -3.81
N LEU A 45 6.18 -5.93 -3.45
CA LEU A 45 6.41 -7.01 -4.40
C LEU A 45 5.10 -7.61 -4.94
N VAL A 46 4.06 -7.70 -4.11
CA VAL A 46 2.72 -8.12 -4.56
C VAL A 46 2.15 -7.10 -5.55
N GLN A 47 2.27 -5.79 -5.27
CA GLN A 47 1.84 -4.74 -6.18
C GLN A 47 2.62 -4.80 -7.50
N PHE A 48 3.96 -4.88 -7.43
CA PHE A 48 4.82 -5.04 -8.61
C PHE A 48 4.42 -6.23 -9.49
N THR A 49 4.21 -7.38 -8.88
CA THR A 49 3.81 -8.60 -9.60
C THR A 49 2.43 -8.42 -10.25
N SER A 50 1.51 -7.77 -9.52
CA SER A 50 0.18 -7.43 -10.01
C SER A 50 0.26 -6.52 -11.24
N ASP A 51 1.03 -5.45 -11.17
CA ASP A 51 1.15 -4.47 -12.23
C ASP A 51 1.83 -5.06 -13.47
N LEU A 52 2.88 -5.86 -13.29
CA LEU A 52 3.49 -6.61 -14.40
C LEU A 52 2.48 -7.55 -15.08
N PHE A 53 1.68 -8.26 -14.27
CA PHE A 53 0.64 -9.13 -14.79
C PHE A 53 -0.44 -8.34 -15.55
N GLN A 54 -0.86 -7.18 -15.02
CA GLN A 54 -1.82 -6.30 -15.67
C GLN A 54 -1.28 -5.76 -17.00
N LEU A 55 -0.04 -5.27 -17.02
CA LEU A 55 0.62 -4.78 -18.24
C LEU A 55 0.71 -5.90 -19.30
N TYR A 56 1.08 -7.11 -18.89
CA TYR A 56 1.15 -8.25 -19.78
C TYR A 56 -0.23 -8.62 -20.37
N THR A 57 -1.27 -8.72 -19.53
CA THR A 57 -2.61 -9.08 -19.97
C THR A 57 -3.22 -7.99 -20.86
N MET A 58 -3.02 -6.71 -20.51
CA MET A 58 -3.43 -5.58 -21.36
C MET A 58 -2.77 -5.63 -22.74
N SER A 59 -1.47 -5.95 -22.83
CA SER A 59 -0.77 -6.07 -24.10
C SER A 59 -1.32 -7.20 -24.99
N ARG A 60 -1.98 -8.20 -24.39
CA ARG A 60 -2.62 -9.33 -25.06
C ARG A 60 -4.12 -9.16 -25.29
N GLY A 61 -4.71 -8.04 -24.83
CA GLY A 61 -6.16 -7.82 -24.89
C GLY A 61 -6.98 -8.78 -24.00
N ILE A 62 -6.35 -9.35 -22.95
CA ILE A 62 -6.98 -10.30 -22.03
C ILE A 62 -7.53 -9.52 -20.83
N SER A 63 -8.78 -9.78 -20.44
CA SER A 63 -9.35 -9.22 -19.21
C SER A 63 -8.64 -9.80 -17.99
N ASN A 64 -8.20 -8.93 -17.10
CA ASN A 64 -7.45 -9.26 -15.87
C ASN A 64 -8.20 -8.93 -14.58
N LEU A 65 -9.44 -8.50 -14.66
CA LEU A 65 -10.22 -8.04 -13.50
C LEU A 65 -10.40 -9.14 -12.44
N TRP A 66 -10.40 -10.40 -12.85
CA TRP A 66 -10.47 -11.54 -11.93
C TRP A 66 -9.25 -11.64 -10.98
N ALA A 67 -8.08 -11.14 -11.40
CA ALA A 67 -6.85 -11.24 -10.61
C ALA A 67 -6.93 -10.48 -9.28
N ARG A 68 -7.78 -9.46 -9.20
CA ARG A 68 -8.01 -8.70 -7.96
C ARG A 68 -8.49 -9.59 -6.80
N TYR A 69 -9.18 -10.71 -7.10
CA TYR A 69 -9.66 -11.64 -6.07
C TYR A 69 -8.54 -12.34 -5.29
N LEU A 70 -7.36 -12.43 -5.88
CA LEU A 70 -6.17 -12.98 -5.21
C LEU A 70 -5.27 -11.87 -4.67
N ILE A 71 -5.09 -10.82 -5.43
CA ILE A 71 -4.12 -9.76 -5.16
C ILE A 71 -4.60 -8.85 -4.03
N SER A 72 -5.85 -8.35 -4.11
CA SER A 72 -6.36 -7.38 -3.14
C SER A 72 -6.37 -7.92 -1.70
N PRO A 73 -6.93 -9.11 -1.39
CA PRO A 73 -6.91 -9.62 -0.03
C PRO A 73 -5.49 -9.83 0.50
N THR A 74 -4.59 -10.34 -0.34
CA THR A 74 -3.18 -10.57 0.04
C THR A 74 -2.49 -9.25 0.37
N SER A 75 -2.66 -8.26 -0.49
CA SER A 75 -2.13 -6.91 -0.33
C SER A 75 -2.66 -6.26 0.96
N ASP A 76 -3.97 -6.31 1.18
CA ASP A 76 -4.63 -5.69 2.33
C ASP A 76 -4.19 -6.31 3.66
N VAL A 77 -4.09 -7.64 3.71
CA VAL A 77 -3.60 -8.38 4.89
C VAL A 77 -2.16 -7.99 5.21
N LEU A 78 -1.27 -7.95 4.22
CA LEU A 78 0.13 -7.57 4.42
C LEU A 78 0.24 -6.16 4.99
N MET A 79 -0.49 -5.20 4.42
CA MET A 79 -0.43 -3.80 4.85
C MET A 79 -1.06 -3.59 6.23
N LEU A 80 -2.27 -4.10 6.48
CA LEU A 80 -2.93 -3.99 7.79
C LEU A 80 -2.13 -4.68 8.89
N TYR A 81 -1.54 -5.83 8.59
CA TYR A 81 -0.69 -6.52 9.56
C TYR A 81 0.58 -5.72 9.87
N ALA A 82 1.23 -5.13 8.86
CA ALA A 82 2.39 -4.24 9.05
C ALA A 82 2.02 -3.03 9.93
N LEU A 83 0.91 -2.35 9.63
CA LEU A 83 0.40 -1.22 10.41
C LEU A 83 0.09 -1.63 11.87
N SER A 84 -0.47 -2.83 12.07
CA SER A 84 -0.74 -3.36 13.42
C SER A 84 0.52 -3.54 14.25
N MET A 85 1.64 -3.91 13.62
CA MET A 85 2.92 -4.13 14.32
C MET A 85 3.59 -2.84 14.81
N TRP A 86 3.30 -1.70 14.18
CA TRP A 86 3.78 -0.39 14.61
C TRP A 86 2.95 0.22 15.75
N GLN A 87 1.79 -0.38 16.09
CA GLN A 87 0.98 0.14 17.19
C GLN A 87 1.66 -0.04 18.54
N THR A 88 1.84 1.07 19.25
CA THR A 88 2.35 1.08 20.63
C THR A 88 1.28 0.62 21.62
N HIS A 89 0.01 0.96 21.36
CA HIS A 89 -1.10 0.62 22.25
C HIS A 89 -1.76 -0.71 21.86
N PRO A 90 -1.96 -1.66 22.81
CA PRO A 90 -2.47 -3.00 22.50
C PRO A 90 -3.89 -2.99 21.89
N LEU A 91 -4.79 -2.12 22.37
CA LEU A 91 -6.14 -2.03 21.82
C LEU A 91 -6.17 -1.60 20.36
N ARG A 92 -5.32 -0.64 19.95
CA ARG A 92 -5.20 -0.23 18.55
C ARG A 92 -4.67 -1.37 17.67
N ARG A 93 -3.68 -2.11 18.19
CA ARG A 93 -3.14 -3.31 17.52
C ARG A 93 -4.22 -4.35 17.29
N ILE A 94 -5.01 -4.66 18.32
CA ILE A 94 -6.13 -5.61 18.23
C ILE A 94 -7.18 -5.06 17.26
N GLY A 95 -7.57 -3.79 17.36
CA GLY A 95 -8.55 -3.17 16.47
C GLY A 95 -8.19 -3.29 14.99
N ILE A 96 -6.92 -3.01 14.60
CA ILE A 96 -6.46 -3.16 13.21
C ILE A 96 -6.50 -4.64 12.78
N ARG A 97 -6.13 -5.59 13.65
CA ARG A 97 -6.20 -7.02 13.33
C ARG A 97 -7.63 -7.53 13.18
N VAL A 98 -8.54 -7.05 14.01
CA VAL A 98 -9.96 -7.36 13.87
C VAL A 98 -10.50 -6.78 12.57
N ALA A 99 -10.18 -5.50 12.27
CA ALA A 99 -10.56 -4.89 10.99
C ALA A 99 -10.04 -5.70 9.79
N MET A 100 -8.80 -6.20 9.84
CA MET A 100 -8.22 -7.09 8.81
C MET A 100 -9.03 -8.38 8.65
N LEU A 101 -9.38 -9.04 9.76
CA LEU A 101 -10.13 -10.30 9.73
C LEU A 101 -11.58 -10.11 9.23
N VAL A 102 -12.19 -8.96 9.49
CA VAL A 102 -13.53 -8.63 9.03
C VAL A 102 -13.52 -8.14 7.57
N LEU A 103 -12.51 -7.36 7.20
CA LEU A 103 -12.42 -6.78 5.86
C LEU A 103 -12.40 -7.87 4.78
N VAL A 104 -11.61 -8.93 4.95
CA VAL A 104 -11.45 -9.97 3.92
C VAL A 104 -12.78 -10.62 3.53
N PRO A 105 -13.57 -11.21 4.47
CA PRO A 105 -14.85 -11.80 4.10
C PRO A 105 -15.88 -10.79 3.60
N VAL A 106 -15.92 -9.58 4.16
CA VAL A 106 -16.83 -8.52 3.70
C VAL A 106 -16.48 -8.10 2.29
N TRP A 107 -15.19 -7.89 2.01
CA TRP A 107 -14.72 -7.56 0.66
C TRP A 107 -15.07 -8.66 -0.35
N PHE A 108 -14.85 -9.93 -0.01
CA PHE A 108 -15.25 -11.06 -0.88
C PHE A 108 -16.76 -11.08 -1.13
N GLY A 109 -17.57 -10.80 -0.12
CA GLY A 109 -19.03 -10.72 -0.27
C GLY A 109 -19.43 -9.66 -1.32
N TYR A 110 -18.87 -8.45 -1.22
CA TYR A 110 -19.12 -7.39 -2.21
C TYR A 110 -18.55 -7.75 -3.59
N ALA A 111 -17.32 -8.24 -3.65
CA ALA A 111 -16.68 -8.57 -4.91
C ALA A 111 -17.41 -9.68 -5.68
N ILE A 112 -17.98 -10.67 -4.99
CA ILE A 112 -18.82 -11.70 -5.60
C ILE A 112 -20.15 -11.10 -6.09
N ALA A 113 -20.78 -10.23 -5.30
CA ALA A 113 -22.02 -9.57 -5.67
C ALA A 113 -21.85 -8.63 -6.88
N GLU A 114 -20.71 -7.98 -7.03
CA GLU A 114 -20.37 -7.14 -8.18
C GLU A 114 -20.07 -7.97 -9.43
N GLY A 115 -19.58 -9.18 -9.29
CA GLY A 115 -19.20 -10.09 -10.36
C GLY A 115 -17.70 -10.07 -10.67
N VAL A 116 -17.18 -11.24 -11.05
CA VAL A 116 -15.74 -11.50 -11.25
C VAL A 116 -15.09 -10.66 -12.36
N GLY A 117 -15.87 -10.24 -13.34
CA GLY A 117 -15.41 -9.43 -14.47
C GLY A 117 -15.74 -7.94 -14.37
N ALA A 118 -16.31 -7.48 -13.26
CA ALA A 118 -16.69 -6.09 -13.06
C ALA A 118 -15.60 -5.27 -12.34
N PHE A 119 -15.63 -3.95 -12.50
CA PHE A 119 -14.86 -3.05 -11.65
C PHE A 119 -15.38 -3.10 -10.21
N GLY A 120 -14.48 -2.99 -9.23
CA GLY A 120 -14.81 -2.97 -7.81
C GLY A 120 -15.47 -1.68 -7.36
N ARG A 121 -16.73 -1.46 -7.73
CA ARG A 121 -17.46 -0.24 -7.44
C ARG A 121 -17.60 0.05 -5.94
N TYR A 122 -17.84 -0.99 -5.15
CA TYR A 122 -18.00 -0.88 -3.69
C TYR A 122 -16.88 -1.58 -2.94
N SER A 123 -16.41 -2.72 -3.47
CA SER A 123 -15.37 -3.52 -2.83
C SER A 123 -14.03 -2.79 -2.74
N ASP A 124 -13.59 -2.11 -3.80
CA ASP A 124 -12.30 -1.44 -3.82
C ASP A 124 -12.27 -0.15 -2.96
N PRO A 125 -13.27 0.75 -3.00
CA PRO A 125 -13.33 1.87 -2.06
C PRO A 125 -13.43 1.44 -0.60
N LEU A 126 -14.20 0.38 -0.29
CA LEU A 126 -14.34 -0.12 1.07
C LEU A 126 -12.98 -0.51 1.66
N ARG A 127 -12.19 -1.34 0.93
CA ARG A 127 -10.86 -1.75 1.40
C ARG A 127 -9.93 -0.55 1.57
N SER A 128 -9.96 0.38 0.62
CA SER A 128 -9.10 1.56 0.63
C SER A 128 -9.41 2.47 1.82
N ILE A 129 -10.69 2.66 2.14
CA ILE A 129 -11.12 3.41 3.34
C ILE A 129 -10.66 2.72 4.63
N VAL A 130 -10.81 1.40 4.74
CA VAL A 130 -10.39 0.68 5.96
C VAL A 130 -8.88 0.80 6.16
N ILE A 131 -8.07 0.63 5.10
CA ILE A 131 -6.61 0.77 5.21
C ILE A 131 -6.22 2.22 5.50
N LEU A 132 -6.88 3.19 4.87
CA LEU A 132 -6.68 4.61 5.14
C LEU A 132 -6.95 4.95 6.61
N VAL A 133 -8.06 4.48 7.18
CA VAL A 133 -8.40 4.67 8.60
C VAL A 133 -7.35 4.03 9.50
N ALA A 134 -6.94 2.79 9.22
CA ALA A 134 -5.88 2.11 9.99
C ALA A 134 -4.55 2.88 9.93
N THR A 135 -4.25 3.47 8.78
CA THR A 135 -3.06 4.29 8.56
C THR A 135 -3.13 5.60 9.35
N LEU A 136 -4.27 6.29 9.32
CA LEU A 136 -4.50 7.51 10.11
C LEU A 136 -4.44 7.23 11.62
N VAL A 137 -5.01 6.11 12.08
CA VAL A 137 -4.87 5.64 13.47
C VAL A 137 -3.41 5.42 13.83
N THR A 138 -2.61 4.92 12.90
CA THR A 138 -1.16 4.73 13.10
C THR A 138 -0.43 6.08 13.19
N LEU A 139 -0.70 7.01 12.26
CA LEU A 139 -0.08 8.34 12.25
C LEU A 139 -0.42 9.15 13.50
N VAL A 140 -1.71 9.28 13.81
CA VAL A 140 -2.16 10.07 14.96
C VAL A 140 -1.79 9.38 16.27
N GLY A 141 -2.07 8.08 16.35
CA GLY A 141 -1.87 7.33 17.58
C GLY A 141 -0.42 7.23 18.02
N ASN A 142 0.50 7.03 17.11
CA ASN A 142 1.93 7.00 17.42
C ASN A 142 2.49 8.43 17.52
N GLY A 143 2.00 9.37 16.70
CA GLY A 143 2.41 10.77 16.76
C GLY A 143 2.17 11.41 18.13
N LEU A 144 1.02 11.13 18.75
CA LEU A 144 0.69 11.65 20.08
C LEU A 144 1.52 11.03 21.22
N THR A 145 2.11 9.85 21.00
CA THR A 145 2.91 9.15 22.03
C THR A 145 4.41 9.31 21.83
N THR A 146 4.83 9.86 20.71
CA THR A 146 6.25 9.99 20.35
C THR A 146 6.82 11.28 20.94
N THR A 147 7.89 11.17 21.73
CA THR A 147 8.61 12.31 22.34
C THR A 147 9.75 12.84 21.47
N THR A 148 10.16 12.09 20.44
CA THR A 148 11.22 12.46 19.51
C THR A 148 10.64 13.01 18.20
N ARG A 149 11.49 13.55 17.30
CA ARG A 149 11.04 14.05 16.00
C ARG A 149 10.39 12.92 15.20
N ILE A 150 9.11 13.09 14.86
CA ILE A 150 8.28 12.10 14.13
C ILE A 150 8.95 11.66 12.82
N SER A 151 9.62 12.58 12.12
CA SER A 151 10.31 12.29 10.86
C SER A 151 11.51 11.33 10.95
N ARG A 152 11.94 10.97 12.18
CA ARG A 152 13.01 9.97 12.39
C ARG A 152 12.48 8.54 12.46
N HIS A 153 11.16 8.38 12.51
CA HIS A 153 10.54 7.05 12.63
C HIS A 153 10.11 6.52 11.26
N ASP A 154 10.39 5.25 11.02
CA ASP A 154 10.04 4.53 9.81
C ASP A 154 8.53 4.47 9.58
N TRP A 155 7.76 4.21 10.64
CA TRP A 155 6.30 4.14 10.58
C TRP A 155 5.67 5.43 10.05
N PHE A 156 6.26 6.59 10.32
CA PHE A 156 5.72 7.88 9.87
C PHE A 156 5.72 7.99 8.35
N TRP A 157 6.87 7.77 7.74
CA TRP A 157 7.03 7.90 6.30
C TRP A 157 6.26 6.82 5.54
N VAL A 158 6.29 5.57 6.03
CA VAL A 158 5.51 4.47 5.45
C VAL A 158 4.02 4.78 5.55
N ALA A 159 3.53 5.15 6.73
CA ALA A 159 2.12 5.46 6.91
C ALA A 159 1.69 6.70 6.10
N ALA A 160 2.53 7.73 5.97
CA ALA A 160 2.24 8.89 5.12
C ALA A 160 2.10 8.48 3.63
N GLY A 161 3.01 7.65 3.13
CA GLY A 161 2.92 7.13 1.76
C GLY A 161 1.70 6.25 1.53
N VAL A 162 1.42 5.34 2.47
CA VAL A 162 0.23 4.46 2.43
C VAL A 162 -1.06 5.28 2.50
N ALA A 163 -1.11 6.32 3.34
CA ALA A 163 -2.27 7.23 3.41
C ALA A 163 -2.51 7.93 2.07
N LEU A 164 -1.46 8.43 1.43
CA LEU A 164 -1.55 9.09 0.13
C LEU A 164 -2.07 8.13 -0.95
N TYR A 165 -1.51 6.91 -1.00
CA TYR A 165 -1.89 5.89 -1.97
C TYR A 165 -3.38 5.51 -1.82
N PHE A 166 -3.81 5.12 -0.62
CA PHE A 166 -5.18 4.66 -0.39
C PHE A 166 -6.22 5.79 -0.35
N ALA A 167 -5.83 7.02 -0.02
CA ALA A 167 -6.72 8.18 -0.16
C ALA A 167 -7.13 8.41 -1.62
N LEU A 168 -6.19 8.30 -2.55
CA LEU A 168 -6.48 8.42 -3.98
C LEU A 168 -7.29 7.24 -4.51
N GLU A 169 -6.99 6.02 -4.07
CA GLU A 169 -7.78 4.86 -4.42
C GLU A 169 -9.24 5.01 -3.95
N ALA A 170 -9.45 5.43 -2.71
CA ALA A 170 -10.78 5.66 -2.16
C ALA A 170 -11.53 6.79 -2.89
N ALA A 171 -10.82 7.84 -3.29
CA ALA A 171 -11.41 8.98 -3.97
C ALA A 171 -11.75 8.71 -5.44
N LEU A 172 -10.87 8.02 -6.17
CA LEU A 172 -11.03 7.79 -7.61
C LEU A 172 -11.84 6.53 -7.92
N GLY A 173 -11.72 5.47 -7.09
CA GLY A 173 -12.34 4.17 -7.34
C GLY A 173 -13.81 4.23 -7.71
N PRO A 174 -14.68 4.92 -6.94
CA PRO A 174 -16.11 5.00 -7.24
C PRO A 174 -16.45 5.68 -8.57
N PHE A 175 -15.56 6.56 -9.04
CA PHE A 175 -15.81 7.36 -10.25
C PHE A 175 -15.23 6.76 -11.52
N LEU A 176 -14.29 5.81 -11.40
CA LEU A 176 -13.59 5.26 -12.57
C LEU A 176 -14.56 4.61 -13.57
N GLU A 177 -15.56 3.87 -13.09
CA GLU A 177 -16.55 3.23 -13.95
C GLU A 177 -17.33 4.28 -14.77
N PHE A 178 -17.77 5.36 -14.13
CA PHE A 178 -18.48 6.44 -14.79
C PHE A 178 -17.60 7.19 -15.79
N ILE A 179 -16.36 7.47 -15.39
CA ILE A 179 -15.41 8.20 -16.24
C ILE A 179 -15.05 7.36 -17.48
N PHE A 180 -14.90 6.05 -17.35
CA PHE A 180 -14.63 5.16 -18.48
C PHE A 180 -15.82 5.05 -19.43
N ALA A 181 -17.04 5.06 -18.91
CA ALA A 181 -18.25 4.99 -19.74
C ALA A 181 -18.47 6.29 -20.54
N ASP A 182 -18.05 7.44 -19.99
CA ASP A 182 -18.29 8.76 -20.60
C ASP A 182 -17.16 9.17 -21.55
N SER A 183 -15.90 9.07 -21.14
CA SER A 183 -14.75 9.50 -21.95
C SER A 183 -13.48 8.76 -21.60
N ARG A 184 -12.96 8.01 -22.58
CA ARG A 184 -11.65 7.32 -22.46
C ARG A 184 -10.50 8.29 -22.18
N ASP A 185 -10.56 9.51 -22.73
CA ASP A 185 -9.52 10.52 -22.57
C ASP A 185 -9.47 11.07 -21.13
N ILE A 186 -10.64 11.32 -20.55
CA ILE A 186 -10.75 11.75 -19.14
C ILE A 186 -10.28 10.64 -18.21
N ALA A 187 -10.66 9.39 -18.50
CA ALA A 187 -10.18 8.23 -17.74
C ALA A 187 -8.65 8.13 -17.75
N LEU A 188 -8.04 8.26 -18.93
CA LEU A 188 -6.57 8.23 -19.04
C LEU A 188 -5.92 9.35 -18.23
N ARG A 189 -6.43 10.56 -18.26
CA ARG A 189 -5.91 11.69 -17.45
C ARG A 189 -6.05 11.41 -15.95
N ALA A 190 -7.16 10.83 -15.49
CA ALA A 190 -7.35 10.46 -14.11
C ALA A 190 -6.35 9.38 -13.66
N PHE A 191 -6.08 8.39 -14.52
CA PHE A 191 -5.04 7.38 -14.25
C PHE A 191 -3.63 7.97 -14.20
N LEU A 192 -3.29 8.87 -15.11
CA LEU A 192 -1.99 9.54 -15.10
C LEU A 192 -1.81 10.42 -13.86
N PHE A 193 -2.88 11.11 -13.46
CA PHE A 193 -2.89 11.86 -12.21
C PHE A 193 -2.62 10.93 -11.02
N LYS A 194 -3.35 9.81 -10.90
CA LYS A 194 -3.13 8.79 -9.87
C LYS A 194 -1.69 8.29 -9.88
N ALA A 195 -1.16 7.88 -11.03
CA ALA A 195 0.20 7.34 -11.15
C ALA A 195 1.29 8.29 -10.65
N ARG A 196 1.14 9.61 -10.85
CA ARG A 196 2.08 10.62 -10.30
C ARG A 196 2.05 10.65 -8.77
N PHE A 197 0.89 10.53 -8.17
CA PHE A 197 0.77 10.45 -6.72
C PHE A 197 1.22 9.11 -6.16
N ASP A 198 1.02 8.02 -6.89
CA ASP A 198 1.57 6.70 -6.53
C ASP A 198 3.10 6.75 -6.48
N ILE A 199 3.75 7.40 -7.44
CA ILE A 199 5.20 7.65 -7.41
C ILE A 199 5.61 8.38 -6.13
N LEU A 200 4.89 9.45 -5.76
CA LEU A 200 5.17 10.18 -4.52
C LEU A 200 4.95 9.31 -3.29
N ALA A 201 3.87 8.53 -3.26
CA ALA A 201 3.57 7.60 -2.18
C ALA A 201 4.68 6.56 -2.01
N TYR A 202 5.16 5.97 -3.10
CA TYR A 202 6.27 5.00 -3.07
C TYR A 202 7.59 5.62 -2.63
N LEU A 203 7.88 6.88 -2.99
CA LEU A 203 9.05 7.59 -2.50
C LEU A 203 8.98 7.84 -0.98
N LEU A 204 7.79 8.16 -0.44
CA LEU A 204 7.59 8.28 1.00
C LEU A 204 7.78 6.93 1.71
N ILE A 205 7.21 5.86 1.16
CA ILE A 205 7.41 4.50 1.68
C ILE A 205 8.90 4.12 1.65
N ALA A 206 9.60 4.41 0.57
CA ALA A 206 11.04 4.18 0.45
C ALA A 206 11.82 4.93 1.53
N ALA A 207 11.50 6.21 1.78
CA ALA A 207 12.10 7.00 2.84
C ALA A 207 11.93 6.31 4.20
N GLY A 208 10.74 5.76 4.50
CA GLY A 208 10.48 5.00 5.73
C GLY A 208 11.28 3.70 5.81
N LEU A 209 11.32 2.93 4.73
CA LEU A 209 12.08 1.68 4.69
C LEU A 209 13.59 1.89 4.83
N LEU A 210 14.09 3.05 4.39
CA LEU A 210 15.50 3.45 4.47
C LEU A 210 15.87 4.20 5.75
N CYS A 211 14.88 4.58 6.58
CA CYS A 211 15.13 5.22 7.87
C CYS A 211 16.11 4.38 8.72
N PRO A 212 17.10 5.00 9.39
CA PRO A 212 17.93 4.29 10.34
C PRO A 212 17.04 3.63 11.41
N GLN A 213 17.32 2.36 11.72
CA GLN A 213 16.68 1.75 12.88
C GLN A 213 17.33 2.36 14.12
N GLU A 214 16.52 2.97 14.99
CA GLU A 214 16.97 3.22 16.35
C GLU A 214 17.25 1.84 16.98
N THR A 215 18.52 1.47 17.04
CA THR A 215 18.93 0.34 17.87
C THR A 215 18.42 0.66 19.26
N ALA A 216 17.49 -0.16 19.77
CA ALA A 216 17.06 -0.07 21.14
C ALA A 216 18.34 -0.06 21.98
N ARG A 217 18.70 1.10 22.55
CA ARG A 217 19.78 1.15 23.51
C ARG A 217 19.41 0.13 24.58
N PRO A 218 20.27 -0.86 24.87
CA PRO A 218 20.01 -1.72 26.01
C PRO A 218 19.79 -0.77 27.17
N SER A 219 18.61 -0.86 27.80
CA SER A 219 18.30 -0.13 29.02
C SER A 219 19.46 -0.44 29.96
N GLY A 220 20.34 0.56 30.14
CA GLY A 220 21.49 0.42 30.99
C GLY A 220 21.01 -0.12 32.34
N THR A 221 21.52 -1.26 32.73
CA THR A 221 21.53 -1.74 34.09
C THR A 221 22.01 -0.60 34.96
N SER A 222 21.08 0.16 35.55
CA SER A 222 21.35 1.00 36.70
C SER A 222 21.74 0.06 37.83
N ILE A 223 23.02 0.04 38.09
CA ILE A 223 23.61 -0.51 39.35
C ILE A 223 23.14 0.35 40.51
#